data_04d0df39f4dceaccf2e2abb8ad14c662
#
_entry.id   04d0df39f4dceaccf2e2abb8ad14c662
#
_cell.length_a   1.000
_cell.length_b   1.000
_cell.length_c   1.000
_cell.angle_alpha   90.00
_cell.angle_beta   90.00
_cell.angle_gamma   90.00
#
_symmetry.space_group_name_H-M   'P 1'
#
loop_
_entity.id
_entity.type
_entity.pdbx_description
1 polymer ?
#
loop_
_entity_poly.entity_id
_entity_poly.type
_entity_poly.pdbx_seq_one_letter_code
_entity_poly.pdbx_strand_id
1 'polypeptide(L)'
;MESVVDQLESTDIARITKACIQVAVKEGKDLIVKGEPSVDLFIVTSGSFKVYDDTLGEDFVHAILDKGAVFGEMAFIDGTPRSASVKAVTDGSVLRMGRKEYDNLLASSPDTAMLFIFTLARVITRRLRDVNLALRNMTFNEHDRERESVIREVIAQMEHAVHIELADETGEFLL
;
A
#
# COMPACT_ATOMS: atom_id res chain seq x y z
N MET A 1 -9.62 -9.31 -1.52
CA MET A 1 -9.08 -8.26 -2.43
C MET A 1 -9.47 -8.68 -3.84
N GLU A 2 -10.43 -7.98 -4.48
CA GLU A 2 -10.77 -8.26 -5.88
C GLU A 2 -9.55 -8.00 -6.76
N SER A 3 -9.17 -9.01 -7.54
CA SER A 3 -8.11 -8.92 -8.53
C SER A 3 -8.54 -7.94 -9.65
N VAL A 4 -7.58 -7.21 -10.21
CA VAL A 4 -7.80 -6.39 -11.43
C VAL A 4 -8.41 -7.22 -12.55
N VAL A 5 -8.11 -8.52 -12.57
CA VAL A 5 -8.56 -9.50 -13.55
C VAL A 5 -10.06 -9.77 -13.47
N ASP A 6 -10.70 -9.60 -12.30
CA ASP A 6 -12.13 -9.90 -12.09
C ASP A 6 -13.09 -8.93 -12.81
N GLN A 7 -12.56 -7.85 -13.40
CA GLN A 7 -13.35 -6.80 -14.06
C GLN A 7 -13.19 -6.77 -15.59
N LEU A 8 -12.31 -7.62 -16.14
CA LEU A 8 -12.05 -7.75 -17.56
C LEU A 8 -12.74 -9.01 -18.09
N GLU A 9 -13.27 -8.94 -19.29
CA GLU A 9 -13.77 -10.12 -19.96
C GLU A 9 -12.61 -11.09 -20.30
N SER A 10 -12.90 -12.37 -20.39
CA SER A 10 -11.89 -13.39 -20.68
C SER A 10 -11.11 -13.12 -21.98
N THR A 11 -11.78 -12.50 -22.96
CA THR A 11 -11.18 -12.08 -24.23
C THR A 11 -10.15 -10.97 -24.08
N ASP A 12 -10.43 -9.97 -23.20
CA ASP A 12 -9.51 -8.88 -22.92
C ASP A 12 -8.31 -9.34 -22.09
N ILE A 13 -8.56 -10.20 -21.11
CA ILE A 13 -7.49 -10.86 -20.35
C ILE A 13 -6.53 -11.61 -21.26
N ALA A 14 -7.07 -12.38 -22.23
CA ALA A 14 -6.25 -13.13 -23.18
C ALA A 14 -5.41 -12.19 -24.08
N ARG A 15 -5.97 -11.07 -24.55
CA ARG A 15 -5.26 -10.07 -25.37
C ARG A 15 -4.16 -9.37 -24.58
N ILE A 16 -4.45 -8.95 -23.35
CA ILE A 16 -3.48 -8.31 -22.45
C ILE A 16 -2.34 -9.30 -22.13
N THR A 17 -2.68 -10.53 -21.74
CA THR A 17 -1.70 -11.58 -21.44
C THR A 17 -0.78 -11.86 -22.65
N LYS A 18 -1.35 -11.93 -23.85
CA LYS A 18 -0.59 -12.14 -25.09
C LYS A 18 0.34 -10.98 -25.42
N ALA A 19 -0.02 -9.76 -25.08
CA ALA A 19 0.81 -8.58 -25.26
C ALA A 19 1.97 -8.51 -24.25
N CYS A 20 1.83 -9.10 -23.07
CA CYS A 20 2.84 -9.10 -22.03
C CYS A 20 3.97 -10.09 -22.29
N ILE A 21 5.11 -9.85 -21.65
CA ILE A 21 6.24 -10.79 -21.59
C ILE A 21 6.20 -11.50 -20.23
N GLN A 22 6.19 -12.84 -20.25
CA GLN A 22 6.27 -13.61 -19.01
C GLN A 22 7.72 -13.66 -18.52
N VAL A 23 7.90 -13.36 -17.21
CA VAL A 23 9.20 -13.32 -16.54
C VAL A 23 9.14 -14.21 -15.30
N ALA A 24 10.03 -15.22 -15.24
CA ALA A 24 10.25 -16.01 -14.03
C ALA A 24 11.18 -15.25 -13.09
N VAL A 25 10.87 -15.27 -11.79
CA VAL A 25 11.59 -14.52 -10.76
C VAL A 25 11.96 -15.44 -9.62
N LYS A 26 13.23 -15.39 -9.21
CA LYS A 26 13.74 -16.16 -8.08
C LYS A 26 13.50 -15.40 -6.78
N GLU A 27 13.28 -16.15 -5.69
CA GLU A 27 13.24 -15.60 -4.34
C GLU A 27 14.43 -14.66 -4.06
N GLY A 28 14.17 -13.56 -3.36
CA GLY A 28 15.18 -12.53 -3.03
C GLY A 28 15.54 -11.59 -4.17
N LYS A 29 15.05 -11.78 -5.40
CA LYS A 29 15.34 -10.92 -6.54
C LYS A 29 14.48 -9.66 -6.51
N ASP A 30 15.12 -8.48 -6.63
CA ASP A 30 14.43 -7.22 -6.89
C ASP A 30 13.97 -7.14 -8.34
N LEU A 31 12.68 -6.82 -8.54
CA LEU A 31 12.11 -6.51 -9.85
C LEU A 31 12.06 -5.01 -10.10
N ILE A 32 11.89 -4.24 -9.04
CA ILE A 32 11.86 -2.78 -9.05
C ILE A 32 12.76 -2.30 -7.91
N VAL A 33 13.56 -1.28 -8.19
CA VAL A 33 14.35 -0.56 -7.19
C VAL A 33 13.87 0.88 -7.14
N LYS A 34 13.59 1.40 -5.94
CA LYS A 34 13.16 2.78 -5.71
C LYS A 34 14.10 3.78 -6.36
N GLY A 35 13.55 4.78 -7.03
CA GLY A 35 14.30 5.83 -7.72
C GLY A 35 14.78 5.48 -9.13
N GLU A 36 14.70 4.21 -9.57
CA GLU A 36 15.04 3.85 -10.94
C GLU A 36 14.07 4.46 -11.96
N PRO A 37 14.54 4.90 -13.15
CA PRO A 37 13.70 5.52 -14.17
C PRO A 37 12.94 4.51 -15.05
N SER A 38 12.79 3.26 -14.60
CA SER A 38 12.06 2.23 -15.36
C SER A 38 10.56 2.46 -15.27
N VAL A 39 9.83 2.15 -16.36
CA VAL A 39 8.37 2.39 -16.46
C VAL A 39 7.56 1.14 -16.76
N ASP A 40 8.15 -0.04 -16.63
CA ASP A 40 7.42 -1.30 -16.85
C ASP A 40 6.37 -1.54 -15.76
N LEU A 41 5.23 -2.08 -16.16
CA LEU A 41 4.17 -2.56 -15.28
C LEU A 41 4.27 -4.08 -15.14
N PHE A 42 3.88 -4.61 -14.00
CA PHE A 42 3.93 -6.04 -13.71
C PHE A 42 2.60 -6.54 -13.13
N ILE A 43 2.22 -7.76 -13.52
CA ILE A 43 1.06 -8.49 -13.00
C ILE A 43 1.56 -9.83 -12.44
N VAL A 44 1.30 -10.11 -11.16
CA VAL A 44 1.73 -11.37 -10.53
C VAL A 44 0.90 -12.53 -11.06
N THR A 45 1.57 -13.56 -11.58
CA THR A 45 0.95 -14.81 -12.04
C THR A 45 1.14 -15.96 -11.05
N SER A 46 2.26 -15.96 -10.31
CA SER A 46 2.53 -16.91 -9.21
C SER A 46 3.58 -16.35 -8.25
N GLY A 47 3.65 -16.90 -7.04
CA GLY A 47 4.55 -16.45 -5.98
C GLY A 47 4.03 -15.22 -5.26
N SER A 48 4.79 -14.75 -4.27
CA SER A 48 4.52 -13.57 -3.46
C SER A 48 5.67 -12.58 -3.57
N PHE A 49 5.33 -11.28 -3.56
CA PHE A 49 6.29 -10.19 -3.67
C PHE A 49 6.01 -9.18 -2.55
N LYS A 50 7.06 -8.52 -2.03
CA LYS A 50 6.91 -7.42 -1.06
C LYS A 50 7.23 -6.09 -1.72
N VAL A 51 6.38 -5.08 -1.44
CA VAL A 51 6.68 -3.67 -1.70
C VAL A 51 7.35 -3.12 -0.46
N TYR A 52 8.51 -2.51 -0.60
CA TYR A 52 9.28 -2.04 0.55
C TYR A 52 10.05 -0.76 0.24
N ASP A 53 10.46 -0.10 1.31
CA ASP A 53 11.36 1.05 1.32
C ASP A 53 12.51 0.77 2.29
N ASP A 54 13.74 1.05 1.87
CA ASP A 54 14.97 0.84 2.63
C ASP A 54 15.58 2.16 3.17
N THR A 55 14.84 3.26 3.10
CA THR A 55 15.34 4.62 3.43
C THR A 55 15.88 4.73 4.86
N LEU A 56 15.50 3.85 5.77
CA LEU A 56 15.91 3.85 7.18
C LEU A 56 16.87 2.72 7.55
N GLY A 57 17.42 1.99 6.55
CA GLY A 57 18.37 0.89 6.78
C GLY A 57 17.74 -0.45 7.16
N GLU A 58 16.42 -0.49 7.28
CA GLU A 58 15.62 -1.71 7.42
C GLU A 58 14.51 -1.72 6.37
N ASP A 59 14.15 -2.92 5.86
CA ASP A 59 13.07 -3.07 4.90
C ASP A 59 11.71 -2.73 5.56
N PHE A 60 11.24 -1.51 5.37
CA PHE A 60 9.87 -1.16 5.77
C PHE A 60 8.90 -1.69 4.73
N VAL A 61 8.20 -2.79 5.06
CA VAL A 61 7.26 -3.45 4.15
C VAL A 61 5.92 -2.73 4.12
N HIS A 62 5.56 -2.18 2.97
CA HIS A 62 4.28 -1.48 2.75
C HIS A 62 3.13 -2.44 2.40
N ALA A 63 3.42 -3.49 1.62
CA ALA A 63 2.42 -4.43 1.14
C ALA A 63 3.03 -5.77 0.70
N ILE A 64 2.21 -6.81 0.74
CA ILE A 64 2.46 -8.10 0.07
C ILE A 64 1.57 -8.19 -1.15
N LEU A 65 2.16 -8.61 -2.27
CA LEU A 65 1.54 -8.75 -3.58
C LEU A 65 1.49 -10.22 -3.95
N ASP A 66 0.29 -10.76 -4.05
CA ASP A 66 0.02 -12.13 -4.44
C ASP A 66 -0.55 -12.22 -5.86
N LYS A 67 -0.84 -13.42 -6.33
CA LYS A 67 -1.39 -13.68 -7.67
C LYS A 67 -2.57 -12.74 -8.00
N GLY A 68 -2.50 -12.11 -9.17
CA GLY A 68 -3.46 -11.13 -9.68
C GLY A 68 -3.19 -9.68 -9.25
N ALA A 69 -2.20 -9.46 -8.37
CA ALA A 69 -1.79 -8.11 -8.02
C ALA A 69 -1.05 -7.43 -9.18
N VAL A 70 -1.27 -6.11 -9.31
CA VAL A 70 -0.59 -5.25 -10.28
C VAL A 70 0.32 -4.29 -9.52
N PHE A 71 1.53 -4.04 -10.04
CA PHE A 71 2.47 -3.10 -9.48
C PHE A 71 3.33 -2.41 -10.55
N GLY A 72 3.98 -1.31 -10.18
CA GLY A 72 4.72 -0.47 -11.13
C GLY A 72 3.83 0.40 -12.01
N GLU A 73 2.52 0.43 -11.72
CA GLU A 73 1.49 1.14 -12.47
C GLU A 73 1.66 2.67 -12.44
N MET A 74 2.19 3.22 -11.33
CA MET A 74 2.39 4.68 -11.21
C MET A 74 3.39 5.16 -12.25
N ALA A 75 4.61 4.65 -12.23
CA ALA A 75 5.65 4.99 -13.19
C ALA A 75 5.26 4.63 -14.64
N PHE A 76 4.44 3.59 -14.84
CA PHE A 76 3.91 3.24 -16.16
C PHE A 76 2.99 4.33 -16.71
N ILE A 77 2.17 4.98 -15.86
CA ILE A 77 1.20 6.01 -16.25
C ILE A 77 1.85 7.39 -16.36
N ASP A 78 2.60 7.81 -15.33
CA ASP A 78 3.09 9.20 -15.21
C ASP A 78 4.55 9.39 -15.64
N GLY A 79 5.30 8.29 -15.88
CA GLY A 79 6.70 8.34 -16.28
C GLY A 79 7.67 8.79 -15.18
N THR A 80 7.22 8.91 -13.93
CA THR A 80 8.09 9.29 -12.81
C THR A 80 8.99 8.13 -12.37
N PRO A 81 10.11 8.38 -11.68
CA PRO A 81 10.93 7.33 -11.09
C PRO A 81 10.14 6.47 -10.10
N ARG A 82 10.58 5.22 -9.91
CA ARG A 82 9.95 4.25 -9.01
C ARG A 82 9.77 4.79 -7.59
N SER A 83 8.55 4.74 -7.07
CA SER A 83 8.20 5.23 -5.73
C SER A 83 8.60 4.29 -4.60
N ALA A 84 8.76 2.99 -4.88
CA ALA A 84 9.14 1.97 -3.91
C ALA A 84 9.89 0.83 -4.61
N SER A 85 10.57 -0.01 -3.83
CA SER A 85 11.19 -1.25 -4.28
C SER A 85 10.21 -2.42 -4.22
N VAL A 86 10.37 -3.41 -5.11
CA VAL A 86 9.59 -4.66 -5.12
C VAL A 86 10.52 -5.85 -5.25
N LYS A 87 10.45 -6.77 -4.28
CA LYS A 87 11.29 -7.98 -4.17
C LYS A 87 10.44 -9.24 -4.09
N ALA A 88 10.88 -10.31 -4.74
CA ALA A 88 10.27 -11.62 -4.62
C ALA A 88 10.51 -12.22 -3.23
N VAL A 89 9.43 -12.61 -2.55
CA VAL A 89 9.44 -13.32 -1.26
C VAL A 89 9.57 -14.81 -1.45
N THR A 90 9.04 -15.32 -2.56
CA THR A 90 9.15 -16.71 -3.00
C THR A 90 9.51 -16.78 -4.47
N ASP A 91 9.96 -17.93 -4.96
CA ASP A 91 10.01 -18.17 -6.42
C ASP A 91 8.63 -17.91 -7.03
N GLY A 92 8.59 -17.23 -8.17
CA GLY A 92 7.33 -16.84 -8.79
C GLY A 92 7.47 -16.43 -10.24
N SER A 93 6.39 -15.89 -10.79
CA SER A 93 6.38 -15.34 -12.15
C SER A 93 5.44 -14.13 -12.24
N VAL A 94 5.77 -13.25 -13.16
CA VAL A 94 5.00 -12.04 -13.47
C VAL A 94 4.82 -11.89 -14.98
N LEU A 95 3.77 -11.20 -15.39
CA LEU A 95 3.63 -10.64 -16.73
C LEU A 95 4.16 -9.20 -16.68
N ARG A 96 5.13 -8.89 -17.55
CA ARG A 96 5.69 -7.56 -17.72
C ARG A 96 5.08 -6.89 -18.95
N MET A 97 4.63 -5.66 -18.81
CA MET A 97 4.19 -4.80 -19.91
C MET A 97 5.01 -3.50 -19.87
N GLY A 98 5.86 -3.32 -20.87
CA GLY A 98 6.53 -2.05 -21.11
C GLY A 98 5.73 -1.16 -22.04
N ARG A 99 6.25 0.02 -22.35
CA ARG A 99 5.61 0.97 -23.30
C ARG A 99 5.38 0.38 -24.66
N LYS A 100 6.38 -0.32 -25.20
CA LYS A 100 6.29 -0.96 -26.53
C LYS A 100 5.19 -2.03 -26.60
N GLU A 101 5.08 -2.87 -25.56
CA GLU A 101 4.04 -3.89 -25.46
C GLU A 101 2.64 -3.25 -25.41
N TYR A 102 2.51 -2.17 -24.67
CA TYR A 102 1.26 -1.42 -24.59
C TYR A 102 0.91 -0.75 -25.94
N ASP A 103 1.87 -0.12 -26.61
CA ASP A 103 1.65 0.52 -27.93
C ASP A 103 1.22 -0.52 -28.97
N ASN A 104 1.77 -1.73 -28.95
CA ASN A 104 1.34 -2.84 -29.79
C ASN A 104 -0.10 -3.29 -29.46
N LEU A 105 -0.46 -3.37 -28.19
CA LEU A 105 -1.82 -3.69 -27.76
C LEU A 105 -2.80 -2.58 -28.22
N LEU A 106 -2.43 -1.32 -28.07
CA LEU A 106 -3.23 -0.16 -28.50
C LEU A 106 -3.46 -0.18 -30.03
N ALA A 107 -2.44 -0.50 -30.80
CA ALA A 107 -2.54 -0.59 -32.25
C ALA A 107 -3.41 -1.78 -32.74
N SER A 108 -3.37 -2.92 -32.02
CA SER A 108 -4.08 -4.15 -32.41
C SER A 108 -5.46 -4.29 -31.81
N SER A 109 -5.70 -3.69 -30.65
CA SER A 109 -6.94 -3.83 -29.86
C SER A 109 -7.15 -2.58 -29.00
N PRO A 110 -7.51 -1.44 -29.61
CA PRO A 110 -7.59 -0.14 -28.92
C PRO A 110 -8.61 -0.15 -27.75
N ASP A 111 -9.74 -0.81 -27.92
CA ASP A 111 -10.75 -0.93 -26.85
C ASP A 111 -10.21 -1.68 -25.62
N THR A 112 -9.50 -2.80 -25.85
CA THR A 112 -8.85 -3.55 -24.78
C THR A 112 -7.75 -2.73 -24.09
N ALA A 113 -6.95 -1.99 -24.86
CA ALA A 113 -5.91 -1.12 -24.31
C ALA A 113 -6.50 0.02 -23.46
N MET A 114 -7.59 0.64 -23.92
CA MET A 114 -8.31 1.65 -23.15
C MET A 114 -8.89 1.08 -21.86
N LEU A 115 -9.58 -0.07 -21.95
CA LEU A 115 -10.15 -0.76 -20.78
C LEU A 115 -9.07 -1.12 -19.77
N PHE A 116 -7.89 -1.54 -20.24
CA PHE A 116 -6.73 -1.82 -19.39
C PHE A 116 -6.28 -0.57 -18.61
N ILE A 117 -6.12 0.57 -19.24
CA ILE A 117 -5.76 1.84 -18.58
C ILE A 117 -6.83 2.25 -17.56
N PHE A 118 -8.12 2.15 -17.91
CA PHE A 118 -9.20 2.44 -16.97
C PHE A 118 -9.13 1.52 -15.73
N THR A 119 -8.80 0.25 -15.93
CA THR A 119 -8.63 -0.71 -14.84
C THR A 119 -7.45 -0.34 -13.95
N LEU A 120 -6.32 0.08 -14.50
CA LEU A 120 -5.18 0.59 -13.73
C LEU A 120 -5.55 1.85 -12.93
N ALA A 121 -6.26 2.80 -13.54
CA ALA A 121 -6.73 4.00 -12.85
C ALA A 121 -7.63 3.67 -11.64
N ARG A 122 -8.51 2.67 -11.77
CA ARG A 122 -9.34 2.18 -10.64
C ARG A 122 -8.50 1.59 -9.52
N VAL A 123 -7.45 0.81 -9.86
CA VAL A 123 -6.52 0.27 -8.86
C VAL A 123 -5.84 1.37 -8.07
N ILE A 124 -5.29 2.37 -8.76
CA ILE A 124 -4.62 3.52 -8.13
C ILE A 124 -5.61 4.30 -7.25
N THR A 125 -6.80 4.58 -7.76
CA THR A 125 -7.84 5.30 -7.00
C THR A 125 -8.25 4.53 -5.73
N ARG A 126 -8.35 3.21 -5.80
CA ARG A 126 -8.66 2.36 -4.64
C ARG A 126 -7.53 2.43 -3.62
N ARG A 127 -6.28 2.26 -4.03
CA ARG A 127 -5.10 2.38 -3.14
C ARG A 127 -5.04 3.74 -2.47
N LEU A 128 -5.31 4.82 -3.20
CA LEU A 128 -5.37 6.17 -2.63
C LEU A 128 -6.46 6.31 -1.56
N ARG A 129 -7.65 5.73 -1.79
CA ARG A 129 -8.72 5.70 -0.78
C ARG A 129 -8.32 4.93 0.47
N ASP A 130 -7.66 3.77 0.31
CA ASP A 130 -7.21 2.95 1.42
C ASP A 130 -6.17 3.69 2.27
N VAL A 131 -5.21 4.38 1.64
CA VAL A 131 -4.21 5.23 2.32
C VAL A 131 -4.89 6.40 3.04
N ASN A 132 -5.84 7.10 2.41
CA ASN A 132 -6.57 8.20 3.04
C ASN A 132 -7.39 7.73 4.25
N LEU A 133 -7.97 6.53 4.19
CA LEU A 133 -8.69 5.95 5.32
C LEU A 133 -7.73 5.60 6.47
N ALA A 134 -6.58 5.01 6.16
CA ALA A 134 -5.56 4.69 7.15
C ALA A 134 -5.03 5.96 7.85
N LEU A 135 -4.74 7.03 7.10
CA LEU A 135 -4.32 8.32 7.64
C LEU A 135 -5.37 8.93 8.57
N ARG A 136 -6.65 8.91 8.17
CA ARG A 136 -7.75 9.38 9.05
C ARG A 136 -7.78 8.60 10.35
N ASN A 137 -7.69 7.28 10.30
CA ASN A 137 -7.73 6.44 11.51
C ASN A 137 -6.53 6.71 12.43
N MET A 138 -5.34 7.00 11.89
CA MET A 138 -4.17 7.39 12.67
C MET A 138 -4.40 8.73 13.38
N THR A 139 -4.91 9.74 12.67
CA THR A 139 -5.19 11.07 13.23
C THR A 139 -6.27 11.04 14.33
N PHE A 140 -7.32 10.24 14.15
CA PHE A 140 -8.35 10.05 15.19
C PHE A 140 -7.78 9.36 16.42
N ASN A 141 -6.98 8.31 16.27
CA ASN A 141 -6.37 7.60 17.39
C ASN A 141 -5.37 8.46 18.19
N GLU A 142 -4.63 9.36 17.56
CA GLU A 142 -3.74 10.30 18.24
C GLU A 142 -4.56 11.33 19.05
N HIS A 143 -5.61 11.90 18.47
CA HIS A 143 -6.46 12.87 19.14
C HIS A 143 -7.24 12.28 20.33
N ASP A 144 -7.70 11.03 20.21
CA ASP A 144 -8.35 10.31 21.30
C ASP A 144 -7.36 9.95 22.42
N ARG A 145 -6.13 9.58 22.10
CA ARG A 145 -5.06 9.33 23.09
C ARG A 145 -4.66 10.61 23.83
N GLU A 146 -4.54 11.74 23.15
CA GLU A 146 -4.26 13.04 23.80
C GLU A 146 -5.40 13.43 24.72
N ARG A 147 -6.66 13.28 24.31
CA ARG A 147 -7.84 13.55 25.17
C ARG A 147 -7.87 12.63 26.38
N GLU A 148 -7.63 11.34 26.21
CA GLU A 148 -7.61 10.38 27.30
C GLU A 148 -6.47 10.67 28.29
N SER A 149 -5.30 11.10 27.80
CA SER A 149 -4.17 11.53 28.64
C SER A 149 -4.53 12.76 29.48
N VAL A 150 -5.13 13.78 28.89
CA VAL A 150 -5.58 15.00 29.60
C VAL A 150 -6.64 14.67 30.65
N ILE A 151 -7.61 13.80 30.31
CA ILE A 151 -8.66 13.39 31.26
C ILE A 151 -8.04 12.64 32.45
N ARG A 152 -7.10 11.73 32.23
CA ARG A 152 -6.39 11.01 33.31
C ARG A 152 -5.61 11.96 34.21
N GLU A 153 -4.95 12.97 33.65
CA GLU A 153 -4.21 13.96 34.41
C GLU A 153 -5.13 14.83 35.27
N VAL A 154 -6.27 15.26 34.72
CA VAL A 154 -7.29 15.99 35.46
C VAL A 154 -7.89 15.15 36.60
N ILE A 155 -8.20 13.88 36.36
CA ILE A 155 -8.71 12.98 37.41
C ILE A 155 -7.67 12.82 38.53
N ALA A 156 -6.40 12.59 38.20
CA ALA A 156 -5.34 12.46 39.19
C ALA A 156 -5.16 13.72 40.05
N GLN A 157 -5.28 14.92 39.45
CA GLN A 157 -5.24 16.17 40.18
C GLN A 157 -6.44 16.33 41.11
N MET A 158 -7.65 15.94 40.68
CA MET A 158 -8.84 15.96 41.51
C MET A 158 -8.75 14.99 42.70
N GLU A 159 -8.28 13.77 42.48
CA GLU A 159 -8.05 12.78 43.54
C GLU A 159 -7.02 13.26 44.58
N HIS A 160 -5.95 13.91 44.09
CA HIS A 160 -4.94 14.49 44.96
C HIS A 160 -5.49 15.66 45.81
N ALA A 161 -6.30 16.53 45.23
CA ALA A 161 -6.96 17.63 45.94
C ALA A 161 -7.93 17.11 47.04
N VAL A 162 -8.72 16.08 46.72
CA VAL A 162 -9.64 15.45 47.68
C VAL A 162 -8.86 14.77 48.82
N HIS A 163 -7.69 14.15 48.54
CA HIS A 163 -6.86 13.54 49.59
C HIS A 163 -6.25 14.59 50.53
N ILE A 164 -5.91 15.77 50.03
CA ILE A 164 -5.41 16.90 50.87
C ILE A 164 -6.50 17.45 51.79
N GLU A 165 -7.74 17.66 51.27
CA GLU A 165 -8.88 18.11 52.09
C GLU A 165 -9.22 17.10 53.20
N LEU A 166 -9.24 15.80 52.91
CA LEU A 166 -9.49 14.75 53.90
C LEU A 166 -8.36 14.61 54.94
N ALA A 167 -7.11 14.91 54.57
CA ALA A 167 -5.98 14.92 55.49
C ALA A 167 -6.00 16.12 56.46
N ASP A 168 -6.50 17.30 56.00
CA ASP A 168 -6.65 18.47 56.85
C ASP A 168 -7.83 18.31 57.86
N GLU A 169 -8.93 17.62 57.48
CA GLU A 169 -10.06 17.36 58.37
C GLU A 169 -9.78 16.25 59.42
N THR A 170 -8.79 15.37 59.18
CA THR A 170 -8.41 14.30 60.12
C THR A 170 -7.24 14.66 61.03
N GLY A 171 -6.62 15.83 60.82
CA GLY A 171 -5.43 16.30 61.58
C GLY A 171 -5.68 16.83 62.98
N GLU A 172 -6.92 16.91 63.47
CA GLU A 172 -7.23 17.33 64.82
C GLU A 172 -8.05 16.30 65.59
N PHE A 173 -7.46 15.21 66.00
CA PHE A 173 -7.90 14.44 67.18
C PHE A 173 -6.86 13.40 67.56
N LEU A 174 -5.79 13.84 68.27
CA LEU A 174 -5.07 13.02 69.20
C LEU A 174 -4.52 13.93 70.32
N LEU A 175 -5.29 14.05 71.38
CA LEU A 175 -4.79 14.17 72.70
C LEU A 175 -4.87 12.85 73.39
#